data_23c84490d1891b8f1ffb9138cf838a62
#
_entry.id   23c84490d1891b8f1ffb9138cf838a62
#
_cell.length_a   1.000
_cell.length_b   1.000
_cell.length_c   1.000
_cell.angle_alpha   90.00
_cell.angle_beta   90.00
_cell.angle_gamma   90.00
#
_symmetry.space_group_name_H-M   'P 1'
#
loop_
_entity.id
_entity.type
_entity.pdbx_description
1 polymer ?
#
loop_
_entity_poly.entity_id
_entity_poly.type
_entity_poly.pdbx_seq_one_letter_code
_entity_poly.pdbx_strand_id
1 'polypeptide(L)'
;ILPALLESKLARVTQTQFARLMVALVRHHRDEFWGLSTTPLPLGSFAMACRMLVGQRKLGDAVRAGLRYYHALLPDFVPRLVVSDGVAYLRMSPRHTLNDRQAYAVRVFMFLSYGVMCWLAARRIPVDEVVYQDRDVARRSDASKLFQAPIRLMDGEWGYRFDAKWLDLPVVQNTESVEAFLHQAPACLLVKYRDQASLTERIRRLLRRYLAEEMPSLEAVSDMLATTPQTLRRRLQREGQGYQMIKGSSSISL
;
A
#
# COMPACT_ATOMS: atom_id res chain seq x y z
N ILE A 1 11.81 19.51 5.44
CA ILE A 1 12.83 18.58 5.97
C ILE A 1 14.17 19.31 5.87
N LEU A 2 14.95 19.37 6.96
CA LEU A 2 16.27 19.96 6.93
C LEU A 2 17.23 19.07 6.10
N PRO A 3 18.12 19.64 5.26
CA PRO A 3 19.06 18.87 4.44
C PRO A 3 19.87 17.85 5.24
N ALA A 4 20.32 18.21 6.44
CA ALA A 4 21.07 17.32 7.35
C ALA A 4 20.30 16.05 7.75
N LEU A 5 18.96 16.06 7.72
CA LEU A 5 18.15 14.87 7.98
C LEU A 5 18.16 13.90 6.79
N LEU A 6 18.38 14.39 5.56
CA LEU A 6 18.43 13.55 4.36
C LEU A 6 19.76 12.80 4.25
N GLU A 7 20.82 13.33 4.86
CA GLU A 7 22.16 12.72 4.86
C GLU A 7 22.34 11.66 5.94
N SER A 8 21.51 11.66 6.97
CA SER A 8 21.60 10.71 8.08
C SER A 8 20.83 9.42 7.78
N LYS A 9 21.52 8.29 7.74
CA LYS A 9 20.91 6.95 7.59
C LYS A 9 19.97 6.54 8.74
N LEU A 10 20.07 7.20 9.89
CA LEU A 10 19.27 6.95 11.09
C LEU A 10 18.15 7.96 11.27
N ALA A 11 18.10 9.01 10.47
CA ALA A 11 17.06 10.03 10.58
C ALA A 11 15.69 9.45 10.20
N ARG A 12 14.70 9.75 11.03
CA ARG A 12 13.31 9.41 10.77
C ARG A 12 12.53 10.68 10.55
N VAL A 13 11.67 10.67 9.55
CA VAL A 13 10.72 11.74 9.29
C VAL A 13 9.30 11.26 9.60
N THR A 14 8.46 12.15 10.08
CA THR A 14 7.04 11.83 10.28
C THR A 14 6.36 11.62 8.91
N GLN A 15 5.28 10.86 8.89
CA GLN A 15 4.46 10.69 7.71
C GLN A 15 4.00 12.02 7.11
N THR A 16 3.62 12.98 7.96
CA THR A 16 3.20 14.31 7.53
C THR A 16 4.35 15.09 6.86
N GLN A 17 5.56 15.01 7.41
CA GLN A 17 6.74 15.65 6.80
C GLN A 17 7.06 15.03 5.45
N PHE A 18 6.99 13.70 5.34
CA PHE A 18 7.23 13.01 4.08
C PHE A 18 6.16 13.36 3.03
N ALA A 19 4.88 13.37 3.41
CA ALA A 19 3.80 13.78 2.52
C ALA A 19 3.95 15.21 2.00
N ARG A 20 4.35 16.15 2.88
CA ARG A 20 4.64 17.54 2.48
C ARG A 20 5.82 17.62 1.49
N LEU A 21 6.85 16.81 1.70
CA LEU A 21 7.97 16.71 0.76
C LEU A 21 7.49 16.22 -0.61
N MET A 22 6.69 15.15 -0.65
CA MET A 22 6.16 14.61 -1.90
C MET A 22 5.30 15.63 -2.65
N VAL A 23 4.43 16.34 -1.96
CA VAL A 23 3.62 17.42 -2.56
C VAL A 23 4.50 18.57 -3.08
N ALA A 24 5.54 18.95 -2.35
CA ALA A 24 6.48 19.98 -2.80
C ALA A 24 7.24 19.55 -4.06
N LEU A 25 7.68 18.29 -4.14
CA LEU A 25 8.34 17.73 -5.33
C LEU A 25 7.40 17.70 -6.54
N VAL A 26 6.14 17.28 -6.37
CA VAL A 26 5.13 17.32 -7.44
C VAL A 26 4.97 18.74 -8.00
N ARG A 27 4.86 19.73 -7.11
CA ARG A 27 4.71 21.15 -7.51
C ARG A 27 5.94 21.69 -8.21
N HIS A 28 7.12 21.37 -7.68
CA HIS A 28 8.40 21.86 -8.22
C HIS A 28 8.68 21.28 -9.61
N HIS A 29 8.52 19.96 -9.77
CA HIS A 29 8.76 19.28 -11.05
C HIS A 29 7.59 19.38 -12.02
N ARG A 30 6.40 19.81 -11.57
CA ARG A 30 5.14 19.74 -12.32
C ARG A 30 4.86 18.32 -12.86
N ASP A 31 5.23 17.33 -12.09
CA ASP A 31 5.22 15.92 -12.43
C ASP A 31 4.73 15.09 -11.23
N GLU A 32 3.62 14.38 -11.40
CA GLU A 32 3.08 13.52 -10.34
C GLU A 32 3.93 12.28 -10.09
N PHE A 33 4.92 12.03 -10.93
CA PHE A 33 5.86 10.92 -10.77
C PHE A 33 7.28 11.37 -10.38
N TRP A 34 7.41 12.64 -9.89
CA TRP A 34 8.62 13.20 -9.26
C TRP A 34 9.90 13.10 -10.12
N GLY A 35 9.78 13.15 -11.44
CA GLY A 35 10.90 12.98 -12.36
C GLY A 35 11.42 11.55 -12.45
N LEU A 36 10.69 10.56 -11.98
CA LEU A 36 11.11 9.16 -12.00
C LEU A 36 10.93 8.50 -13.38
N SER A 37 10.05 9.01 -14.23
CA SER A 37 9.79 8.51 -15.58
C SER A 37 10.54 9.34 -16.64
N THR A 38 10.66 8.80 -17.85
CA THR A 38 11.27 9.49 -19.01
C THR A 38 10.50 10.76 -19.37
N THR A 39 9.16 10.72 -19.28
CA THR A 39 8.31 11.90 -19.46
C THR A 39 7.55 12.21 -18.19
N PRO A 40 7.34 13.51 -17.87
CA PRO A 40 6.55 13.90 -16.71
C PRO A 40 5.12 13.37 -16.78
N LEU A 41 4.60 12.91 -15.65
CA LEU A 41 3.20 12.54 -15.50
C LEU A 41 2.40 13.81 -15.21
N PRO A 42 1.41 14.18 -16.06
CA PRO A 42 0.66 15.42 -15.91
C PRO A 42 0.00 15.56 -14.53
N LEU A 43 -0.02 16.79 -14.01
CA LEU A 43 -0.72 17.11 -12.77
C LEU A 43 -2.22 16.83 -12.90
N GLY A 44 -2.80 16.18 -11.89
CA GLY A 44 -4.20 15.76 -11.88
C GLY A 44 -4.42 14.34 -12.40
N SER A 45 -3.38 13.67 -12.95
CA SER A 45 -3.50 12.29 -13.44
C SER A 45 -3.98 11.33 -12.36
N PHE A 46 -3.43 11.43 -11.16
CA PHE A 46 -3.84 10.57 -10.04
C PHE A 46 -5.29 10.84 -9.60
N ALA A 47 -5.67 12.11 -9.51
CA ALA A 47 -7.04 12.48 -9.14
C ALA A 47 -8.05 12.02 -10.19
N MET A 48 -7.73 12.18 -11.47
CA MET A 48 -8.56 11.70 -12.58
C MET A 48 -8.73 10.18 -12.53
N ALA A 49 -7.63 9.45 -12.33
CA ALA A 49 -7.68 8.01 -12.16
C ALA A 49 -8.61 7.62 -11.00
N CYS A 50 -8.42 8.16 -9.80
CA CYS A 50 -9.24 7.82 -8.64
C CYS A 50 -10.74 8.08 -8.87
N ARG A 51 -11.11 9.21 -9.47
CA ARG A 51 -12.51 9.52 -9.81
C ARG A 51 -13.11 8.53 -10.82
N MET A 52 -12.33 8.09 -11.79
CA MET A 52 -12.76 7.06 -12.74
C MET A 52 -12.96 5.70 -12.07
N LEU A 53 -12.07 5.34 -11.11
CA LEU A 53 -12.09 4.04 -10.46
C LEU A 53 -13.29 3.86 -9.53
N VAL A 54 -13.73 4.89 -8.82
CA VAL A 54 -14.88 4.80 -7.90
C VAL A 54 -16.21 4.61 -8.63
N GLY A 55 -16.27 4.88 -9.93
CA GLY A 55 -17.44 4.60 -10.78
C GLY A 55 -17.57 3.12 -11.18
N GLN A 56 -16.60 2.26 -10.87
CA GLN A 56 -16.63 0.86 -11.21
C GLN A 56 -17.38 0.04 -10.16
N ARG A 57 -18.04 -1.04 -10.59
CA ARG A 57 -18.81 -1.92 -9.67
C ARG A 57 -17.91 -2.89 -8.90
N LYS A 58 -16.96 -3.53 -9.61
CA LYS A 58 -16.04 -4.53 -9.06
C LYS A 58 -14.62 -4.01 -9.02
N LEU A 59 -13.86 -4.47 -8.04
CA LEU A 59 -12.44 -4.15 -7.91
C LEU A 59 -11.64 -4.53 -9.16
N GLY A 60 -11.93 -5.69 -9.77
CA GLY A 60 -11.26 -6.13 -10.99
C GLY A 60 -11.47 -5.19 -12.17
N ASP A 61 -12.66 -4.61 -12.31
CA ASP A 61 -12.95 -3.64 -13.37
C ASP A 61 -12.24 -2.32 -13.09
N ALA A 62 -12.23 -1.87 -11.84
CA ALA A 62 -11.49 -0.69 -11.41
C ALA A 62 -9.98 -0.86 -11.69
N VAL A 63 -9.39 -1.98 -11.29
CA VAL A 63 -7.97 -2.26 -11.55
C VAL A 63 -7.67 -2.24 -13.05
N ARG A 64 -8.46 -2.94 -13.87
CA ARG A 64 -8.26 -2.94 -15.34
C ARG A 64 -8.40 -1.54 -15.94
N ALA A 65 -9.37 -0.75 -15.50
CA ALA A 65 -9.56 0.62 -15.96
C ALA A 65 -8.36 1.50 -15.61
N GLY A 66 -7.88 1.44 -14.36
CA GLY A 66 -6.70 2.18 -13.90
C GLY A 66 -5.42 1.79 -14.66
N LEU A 67 -5.20 0.50 -14.87
CA LEU A 67 -4.02 0.04 -15.61
C LEU A 67 -4.04 0.46 -17.07
N ARG A 68 -5.22 0.46 -17.74
CA ARG A 68 -5.36 0.99 -19.10
C ARG A 68 -5.07 2.48 -19.17
N TYR A 69 -5.57 3.24 -18.19
CA TYR A 69 -5.29 4.67 -18.09
C TYR A 69 -3.79 4.95 -17.96
N TYR A 70 -3.11 4.29 -17.03
CA TYR A 70 -1.67 4.45 -16.83
C TYR A 70 -0.82 3.84 -17.95
N HIS A 71 -1.32 2.83 -18.67
CA HIS A 71 -0.65 2.32 -19.88
C HIS A 71 -0.46 3.41 -20.95
N ALA A 72 -1.43 4.32 -21.07
CA ALA A 72 -1.32 5.44 -21.99
C ALA A 72 -0.37 6.56 -21.53
N LEU A 73 -0.15 6.66 -20.21
CA LEU A 73 0.63 7.76 -19.62
C LEU A 73 2.09 7.39 -19.30
N LEU A 74 2.38 6.09 -19.08
CA LEU A 74 3.69 5.62 -18.65
C LEU A 74 4.51 5.13 -19.86
N PRO A 75 5.61 5.82 -20.22
CA PRO A 75 6.44 5.45 -21.38
C PRO A 75 7.41 4.30 -21.07
N ASP A 76 7.84 4.13 -19.81
CA ASP A 76 8.96 3.26 -19.45
C ASP A 76 8.54 1.80 -19.22
N PHE A 77 7.31 1.56 -18.80
CA PHE A 77 6.77 0.22 -18.54
C PHE A 77 5.26 0.14 -18.77
N VAL A 78 4.79 -1.09 -18.93
CA VAL A 78 3.36 -1.39 -19.18
C VAL A 78 2.77 -2.12 -17.99
N PRO A 79 1.87 -1.49 -17.24
CA PRO A 79 1.12 -2.18 -16.20
C PRO A 79 -0.02 -3.01 -16.79
N ARG A 80 -0.15 -4.27 -16.37
CA ARG A 80 -1.21 -5.19 -16.82
C ARG A 80 -1.70 -6.06 -15.68
N LEU A 81 -2.98 -6.43 -15.72
CA LEU A 81 -3.56 -7.47 -14.88
C LEU A 81 -3.71 -8.74 -15.71
N VAL A 82 -3.03 -9.80 -15.31
CA VAL A 82 -3.15 -11.15 -15.87
C VAL A 82 -3.84 -12.02 -14.83
N VAL A 83 -4.81 -12.82 -15.25
CA VAL A 83 -5.51 -13.77 -14.38
C VAL A 83 -5.42 -15.15 -15.03
N SER A 84 -4.86 -16.12 -14.30
CA SER A 84 -4.74 -17.51 -14.69
C SER A 84 -4.80 -18.40 -13.45
N ASP A 85 -5.50 -19.51 -13.55
CA ASP A 85 -5.56 -20.57 -12.52
C ASP A 85 -5.90 -20.04 -11.12
N GLY A 86 -6.83 -19.10 -11.04
CA GLY A 86 -7.25 -18.50 -9.77
C GLY A 86 -6.27 -17.47 -9.19
N VAL A 87 -5.15 -17.19 -9.88
CA VAL A 87 -4.16 -16.20 -9.46
C VAL A 87 -4.29 -14.94 -10.32
N ALA A 88 -4.35 -13.79 -9.66
CA ALA A 88 -4.24 -12.49 -10.29
C ALA A 88 -2.80 -11.98 -10.17
N TYR A 89 -2.19 -11.59 -11.27
CA TYR A 89 -0.86 -11.01 -11.32
C TYR A 89 -0.93 -9.58 -11.87
N LEU A 90 -0.65 -8.61 -11.03
CA LEU A 90 -0.48 -7.23 -11.45
C LEU A 90 0.97 -7.06 -11.85
N ARG A 91 1.22 -7.14 -13.16
CA ARG A 91 2.53 -7.20 -13.79
C ARG A 91 2.92 -5.85 -14.37
N MET A 92 4.18 -5.46 -14.18
CA MET A 92 4.82 -4.30 -14.81
C MET A 92 5.88 -4.81 -15.77
N SER A 93 5.66 -4.65 -17.07
CA SER A 93 6.60 -5.08 -18.11
C SER A 93 7.39 -3.89 -18.60
N PRO A 94 8.72 -3.84 -18.41
CA PRO A 94 9.55 -2.79 -18.97
C PRO A 94 9.43 -2.73 -20.50
N ARG A 95 9.45 -1.52 -21.09
CA ARG A 95 9.50 -1.32 -22.55
C ARG A 95 10.92 -1.31 -23.09
N HIS A 96 11.91 -1.09 -22.23
CA HIS A 96 13.34 -1.03 -22.50
C HIS A 96 14.11 -1.37 -21.20
N THR A 97 15.42 -1.45 -21.28
CA THR A 97 16.27 -1.60 -20.09
C THR A 97 16.09 -0.38 -19.17
N LEU A 98 15.63 -0.62 -17.95
CA LEU A 98 15.41 0.43 -16.97
C LEU A 98 16.71 0.80 -16.26
N ASN A 99 16.95 2.09 -16.07
CA ASN A 99 17.96 2.57 -15.12
C ASN A 99 17.42 2.53 -13.68
N ASP A 100 18.26 2.79 -12.68
CA ASP A 100 17.91 2.72 -11.26
C ASP A 100 16.70 3.61 -10.89
N ARG A 101 16.61 4.81 -11.49
CA ARG A 101 15.51 5.74 -11.26
C ARG A 101 14.19 5.19 -11.80
N GLN A 102 14.20 4.65 -13.01
CA GLN A 102 13.03 4.06 -13.65
C GLN A 102 12.62 2.75 -12.94
N ALA A 103 13.59 1.94 -12.52
CA ALA A 103 13.31 0.76 -11.67
C ALA A 103 12.68 1.16 -10.32
N TYR A 104 13.07 2.31 -9.77
CA TYR A 104 12.41 2.87 -8.59
C TYR A 104 10.99 3.32 -8.91
N ALA A 105 10.74 3.92 -10.09
CA ALA A 105 9.42 4.29 -10.55
C ALA A 105 8.45 3.09 -10.61
N VAL A 106 8.91 1.97 -11.14
CA VAL A 106 8.11 0.72 -11.16
C VAL A 106 7.69 0.32 -9.73
N ARG A 107 8.63 0.33 -8.78
CA ARG A 107 8.34 -0.02 -7.38
C ARG A 107 7.34 0.93 -6.72
N VAL A 108 7.49 2.24 -6.99
CA VAL A 108 6.53 3.25 -6.51
C VAL A 108 5.15 2.99 -7.10
N PHE A 109 5.06 2.69 -8.40
CA PHE A 109 3.78 2.39 -9.04
C PHE A 109 3.14 1.11 -8.48
N MET A 110 3.91 0.06 -8.23
CA MET A 110 3.45 -1.15 -7.57
C MET A 110 2.83 -0.84 -6.20
N PHE A 111 3.52 -0.03 -5.41
CA PHE A 111 3.06 0.36 -4.08
C PHE A 111 1.79 1.22 -4.13
N LEU A 112 1.76 2.25 -4.99
CA LEU A 112 0.60 3.14 -5.12
C LEU A 112 -0.63 2.40 -5.66
N SER A 113 -0.46 1.56 -6.68
CA SER A 113 -1.54 0.75 -7.23
C SER A 113 -2.13 -0.22 -6.21
N TYR A 114 -1.28 -0.84 -5.38
CA TYR A 114 -1.72 -1.67 -4.26
C TYR A 114 -2.49 -0.88 -3.22
N GLY A 115 -1.99 0.29 -2.83
CA GLY A 115 -2.66 1.18 -1.87
C GLY A 115 -4.05 1.61 -2.34
N VAL A 116 -4.17 2.01 -3.61
CA VAL A 116 -5.45 2.37 -4.22
C VAL A 116 -6.40 1.16 -4.27
N MET A 117 -5.90 -0.02 -4.65
CA MET A 117 -6.70 -1.25 -4.68
C MET A 117 -7.28 -1.59 -3.30
N CYS A 118 -6.46 -1.50 -2.25
CA CYS A 118 -6.90 -1.72 -0.87
C CYS A 118 -7.91 -0.65 -0.41
N TRP A 119 -7.71 0.61 -0.81
CA TRP A 119 -8.63 1.69 -0.51
C TRP A 119 -9.98 1.50 -1.18
N LEU A 120 -10.02 1.15 -2.48
CA LEU A 120 -11.26 0.89 -3.22
C LEU A 120 -12.11 -0.21 -2.57
N ALA A 121 -11.48 -1.25 -2.05
CA ALA A 121 -12.15 -2.35 -1.36
C ALA A 121 -12.36 -2.12 0.14
N ALA A 122 -11.91 -0.98 0.69
CA ALA A 122 -11.86 -0.65 2.13
C ALA A 122 -11.27 -1.77 3.00
N ARG A 123 -10.36 -2.56 2.44
CA ARG A 123 -9.68 -3.66 3.13
C ARG A 123 -8.32 -3.97 2.54
N ARG A 124 -7.46 -4.58 3.34
CA ARG A 124 -6.19 -5.09 2.84
C ARG A 124 -6.44 -6.33 1.96
N ILE A 125 -5.85 -6.33 0.78
CA ILE A 125 -5.81 -7.50 -0.11
C ILE A 125 -4.53 -8.27 0.24
N PRO A 126 -4.62 -9.55 0.65
CA PRO A 126 -3.44 -10.37 0.86
C PRO A 126 -2.66 -10.55 -0.45
N VAL A 127 -1.35 -10.38 -0.37
CA VAL A 127 -0.43 -10.63 -1.48
C VAL A 127 0.29 -11.93 -1.19
N ASP A 128 0.35 -12.82 -2.17
CA ASP A 128 1.00 -14.14 -2.03
C ASP A 128 2.50 -14.01 -2.27
N GLU A 129 2.92 -13.26 -3.28
CA GLU A 129 4.31 -12.97 -3.58
C GLU A 129 4.49 -11.63 -4.29
N VAL A 130 5.66 -11.03 -4.10
CA VAL A 130 6.13 -9.85 -4.84
C VAL A 130 7.21 -10.31 -5.82
N VAL A 131 7.12 -9.87 -7.07
CA VAL A 131 8.06 -10.26 -8.13
C VAL A 131 9.00 -9.11 -8.44
N TYR A 132 10.30 -9.37 -8.41
CA TYR A 132 11.36 -8.44 -8.79
C TYR A 132 12.32 -9.11 -9.77
N GLN A 133 12.84 -8.32 -10.72
CA GLN A 133 13.84 -8.84 -11.66
C GLN A 133 15.27 -8.85 -11.09
N ASP A 134 15.56 -8.00 -10.11
CA ASP A 134 16.90 -7.76 -9.61
C ASP A 134 17.04 -8.11 -8.14
N ARG A 135 18.06 -8.91 -7.81
CA ARG A 135 18.35 -9.38 -6.45
C ARG A 135 18.83 -8.25 -5.54
N ASP A 136 19.64 -7.34 -6.04
CA ASP A 136 20.20 -6.26 -5.22
C ASP A 136 19.15 -5.21 -4.92
N VAL A 137 18.28 -4.94 -5.88
CA VAL A 137 17.09 -4.10 -5.66
C VAL A 137 16.14 -4.78 -4.66
N ALA A 138 15.93 -6.09 -4.77
CA ALA A 138 15.09 -6.84 -3.84
C ALA A 138 15.62 -6.78 -2.40
N ARG A 139 16.94 -6.94 -2.20
CA ARG A 139 17.60 -6.87 -0.88
C ARG A 139 17.52 -5.51 -0.22
N ARG A 140 17.58 -4.43 -1.00
CA ARG A 140 17.50 -3.04 -0.50
C ARG A 140 16.06 -2.56 -0.33
N SER A 141 15.09 -3.34 -0.76
CA SER A 141 13.68 -3.00 -0.77
C SER A 141 13.00 -3.42 0.52
N ASP A 142 12.10 -2.58 1.03
CA ASP A 142 11.17 -2.94 2.09
C ASP A 142 9.88 -3.62 1.57
N ALA A 143 9.87 -4.10 0.32
CA ALA A 143 8.68 -4.67 -0.31
C ALA A 143 8.09 -5.83 0.49
N SER A 144 8.92 -6.75 1.01
CA SER A 144 8.45 -7.86 1.84
C SER A 144 7.71 -7.38 3.09
N LYS A 145 8.14 -6.27 3.68
CA LYS A 145 7.48 -5.65 4.84
C LYS A 145 6.22 -4.88 4.43
N LEU A 146 6.25 -4.20 3.29
CA LEU A 146 5.13 -3.39 2.79
C LEU A 146 3.97 -4.29 2.34
N PHE A 147 4.26 -5.27 1.51
CA PHE A 147 3.26 -6.21 0.99
C PHE A 147 2.97 -7.36 1.98
N GLN A 148 3.84 -7.60 2.98
CA GLN A 148 3.81 -8.73 3.90
C GLN A 148 3.82 -10.07 3.14
N ALA A 149 4.64 -10.15 2.12
CA ALA A 149 4.76 -11.28 1.21
C ALA A 149 6.23 -11.54 0.86
N PRO A 150 6.60 -12.78 0.54
CA PRO A 150 7.94 -13.11 0.07
C PRO A 150 8.25 -12.42 -1.27
N ILE A 151 9.54 -12.19 -1.53
CA ILE A 151 10.01 -11.67 -2.81
C ILE A 151 10.52 -12.85 -3.64
N ARG A 152 9.99 -12.96 -4.86
CA ARG A 152 10.46 -13.89 -5.90
C ARG A 152 11.24 -13.13 -6.97
N LEU A 153 12.34 -13.69 -7.43
CA LEU A 153 13.12 -13.13 -8.52
C LEU A 153 12.68 -13.77 -9.85
N MET A 154 12.38 -12.94 -10.84
CA MET A 154 12.03 -13.35 -12.20
C MET A 154 12.58 -12.34 -13.20
N ASP A 155 13.37 -12.79 -14.15
CA ASP A 155 13.98 -11.92 -15.17
C ASP A 155 12.93 -11.17 -15.99
N GLY A 156 13.15 -9.88 -16.19
CA GLY A 156 12.28 -9.02 -16.99
C GLY A 156 10.90 -8.73 -16.40
N GLU A 157 10.64 -9.15 -15.14
CA GLU A 157 9.34 -9.00 -14.54
C GLU A 157 9.35 -8.25 -13.20
N TRP A 158 8.31 -7.45 -13.01
CA TRP A 158 8.00 -6.77 -11.76
C TRP A 158 6.51 -6.91 -11.49
N GLY A 159 6.13 -6.97 -10.22
CA GLY A 159 4.73 -6.98 -9.87
C GLY A 159 4.43 -7.65 -8.55
N TYR A 160 3.16 -8.01 -8.36
CA TYR A 160 2.72 -8.78 -7.20
C TYR A 160 1.55 -9.68 -7.58
N ARG A 161 1.48 -10.85 -6.92
CA ARG A 161 0.45 -11.86 -7.15
C ARG A 161 -0.45 -12.00 -5.93
N PHE A 162 -1.72 -12.29 -6.18
CA PHE A 162 -2.75 -12.46 -5.16
C PHE A 162 -3.88 -13.34 -5.69
N ASP A 163 -4.69 -13.91 -4.81
CA ASP A 163 -5.86 -14.74 -5.18
C ASP A 163 -6.87 -13.91 -5.99
N ALA A 164 -7.22 -14.40 -7.17
CA ALA A 164 -8.09 -13.70 -8.12
C ALA A 164 -9.52 -13.44 -7.58
N LYS A 165 -9.97 -14.19 -6.56
CA LYS A 165 -11.27 -13.96 -5.90
C LYS A 165 -11.42 -12.53 -5.36
N TRP A 166 -10.32 -11.87 -5.01
CA TRP A 166 -10.33 -10.50 -4.51
C TRP A 166 -10.77 -9.48 -5.56
N LEU A 167 -10.66 -9.82 -6.85
CA LEU A 167 -11.11 -8.98 -7.95
C LEU A 167 -12.65 -8.86 -8.02
N ASP A 168 -13.38 -9.80 -7.41
CA ASP A 168 -14.85 -9.79 -7.35
C ASP A 168 -15.41 -8.91 -6.22
N LEU A 169 -14.56 -8.39 -5.34
CA LEU A 169 -15.00 -7.46 -4.30
C LEU A 169 -15.68 -6.23 -4.92
N PRO A 170 -16.74 -5.70 -4.27
CA PRO A 170 -17.33 -4.44 -4.68
C PRO A 170 -16.35 -3.29 -4.44
N VAL A 171 -16.39 -2.27 -5.30
CA VAL A 171 -15.85 -0.96 -5.00
C VAL A 171 -16.79 -0.29 -4.00
N VAL A 172 -16.28 0.00 -2.80
CA VAL A 172 -17.08 0.57 -1.70
C VAL A 172 -16.86 2.06 -1.52
N GLN A 173 -15.98 2.66 -2.33
CA GLN A 173 -15.72 4.09 -2.36
C GLN A 173 -16.67 4.79 -3.34
N ASN A 174 -16.88 6.07 -3.12
CA ASN A 174 -17.77 6.91 -3.91
C ASN A 174 -17.15 8.30 -4.17
N THR A 175 -17.89 9.19 -4.81
CA THR A 175 -17.44 10.54 -5.16
C THR A 175 -17.04 11.37 -3.93
N GLU A 176 -17.75 11.23 -2.82
CA GLU A 176 -17.45 11.97 -1.59
C GLU A 176 -16.15 11.44 -0.94
N SER A 177 -16.04 10.12 -0.81
CA SER A 177 -14.86 9.50 -0.22
C SER A 177 -13.59 9.69 -1.05
N VAL A 178 -13.70 9.83 -2.39
CA VAL A 178 -12.53 10.10 -3.24
C VAL A 178 -11.98 11.51 -3.02
N GLU A 179 -12.80 12.52 -2.83
CA GLU A 179 -12.31 13.86 -2.55
C GLU A 179 -11.60 13.92 -1.18
N ALA A 180 -12.17 13.28 -0.15
CA ALA A 180 -11.51 13.16 1.15
C ALA A 180 -10.17 12.41 1.05
N PHE A 181 -10.10 11.34 0.24
CA PHE A 181 -8.88 10.59 -0.02
C PHE A 181 -7.82 11.44 -0.73
N LEU A 182 -8.20 12.18 -1.78
CA LEU A 182 -7.29 13.03 -2.54
C LEU A 182 -6.69 14.17 -1.69
N HIS A 183 -7.46 14.73 -0.77
CA HIS A 183 -6.95 15.72 0.19
C HIS A 183 -5.88 15.15 1.13
N GLN A 184 -5.93 13.86 1.42
CA GLN A 184 -4.97 13.17 2.29
C GLN A 184 -3.82 12.52 1.52
N ALA A 185 -3.91 12.40 0.20
CA ALA A 185 -2.86 11.84 -0.64
C ALA A 185 -1.64 12.79 -0.71
N PRO A 186 -0.42 12.28 -0.79
CA PRO A 186 -0.03 10.86 -0.81
C PRO A 186 0.09 10.24 0.59
N ALA A 187 -0.14 10.99 1.67
CA ALA A 187 0.07 10.52 3.05
C ALA A 187 -0.71 9.23 3.36
N CYS A 188 -1.97 9.14 2.95
CA CYS A 188 -2.80 7.96 3.21
C CYS A 188 -2.35 6.72 2.42
N LEU A 189 -1.68 6.88 1.27
CA LEU A 189 -1.13 5.77 0.50
C LEU A 189 0.17 5.23 1.08
N LEU A 190 0.93 6.09 1.77
CA LEU A 190 2.20 5.74 2.42
C LEU A 190 2.00 5.00 3.74
N VAL A 191 0.81 5.06 4.29
CA VAL A 191 0.45 4.25 5.46
C VAL A 191 0.11 2.85 4.96
N LYS A 192 0.73 1.84 5.59
CA LYS A 192 0.20 0.47 5.50
C LYS A 192 -1.32 0.58 5.62
N TYR A 193 -2.06 0.15 4.59
CA TYR A 193 -3.51 0.09 4.71
C TYR A 193 -3.82 -0.75 5.94
N ARG A 194 -4.18 -0.07 7.02
CA ARG A 194 -4.64 -0.70 8.24
C ARG A 194 -6.11 -0.93 8.02
N ASP A 195 -6.48 -2.18 7.85
CA ASP A 195 -7.88 -2.56 7.86
C ASP A 195 -8.49 -2.06 9.18
N GLN A 196 -9.20 -0.92 9.12
CA GLN A 196 -9.84 -0.35 10.31
C GLN A 196 -10.91 -1.28 10.88
N ALA A 197 -11.39 -2.23 10.07
CA ALA A 197 -12.28 -3.31 10.47
C ALA A 197 -11.50 -4.52 11.02
N SER A 198 -10.16 -4.60 10.82
CA SER A 198 -9.39 -5.73 11.34
C SER A 198 -9.42 -5.75 12.86
N LEU A 199 -9.49 -6.94 13.41
CA LEU A 199 -9.45 -7.14 14.85
C LEU A 199 -8.16 -6.59 15.46
N THR A 200 -7.04 -6.77 14.76
CA THR A 200 -5.73 -6.21 15.11
C THR A 200 -5.77 -4.68 15.29
N GLU A 201 -6.41 -3.94 14.38
CA GLU A 201 -6.46 -2.47 14.48
C GLU A 201 -7.46 -2.01 15.56
N ARG A 202 -8.55 -2.74 15.74
CA ARG A 202 -9.48 -2.50 16.87
C ARG A 202 -8.77 -2.66 18.21
N ILE A 203 -7.94 -3.71 18.36
CA ILE A 203 -7.15 -3.93 19.57
C ILE A 203 -6.10 -2.84 19.75
N ARG A 204 -5.35 -2.47 18.70
CA ARG A 204 -4.37 -1.36 18.78
C ARG A 204 -5.01 -0.06 19.24
N ARG A 205 -6.18 0.27 18.69
CA ARG A 205 -6.94 1.48 19.07
C ARG A 205 -7.37 1.43 20.51
N LEU A 206 -7.78 0.25 20.98
CA LEU A 206 -8.14 0.04 22.37
C LEU A 206 -6.92 0.19 23.28
N LEU A 207 -5.80 -0.47 22.97
CA LEU A 207 -4.57 -0.39 23.76
C LEU A 207 -3.97 1.02 23.84
N ARG A 208 -4.13 1.85 22.81
CA ARG A 208 -3.69 3.26 22.85
C ARG A 208 -4.34 4.09 23.97
N ARG A 209 -5.50 3.69 24.46
CA ARG A 209 -6.17 4.36 25.58
C ARG A 209 -5.50 4.08 26.92
N TYR A 210 -4.69 3.01 26.98
CA TYR A 210 -3.99 2.53 28.18
C TYR A 210 -2.48 2.79 28.14
N LEU A 211 -1.99 3.69 27.25
CA LEU A 211 -0.56 3.98 27.15
C LEU A 211 0.04 4.62 28.42
N ALA A 212 -0.79 5.29 29.22
CA ALA A 212 -0.42 5.88 30.50
C ALA A 212 -0.75 4.98 31.72
N GLU A 213 -1.32 3.78 31.50
CA GLU A 213 -1.81 2.87 32.52
C GLU A 213 -1.23 1.46 32.27
N GLU A 214 -1.59 0.52 33.12
CA GLU A 214 -1.22 -0.87 32.92
C GLU A 214 -1.94 -1.45 31.69
N MET A 215 -1.16 -1.97 30.74
CA MET A 215 -1.68 -2.53 29.48
C MET A 215 -2.54 -3.75 29.76
N PRO A 216 -3.80 -3.80 29.28
CA PRO A 216 -4.73 -4.89 29.53
C PRO A 216 -4.17 -6.27 29.15
N SER A 217 -4.68 -7.32 29.79
CA SER A 217 -4.41 -8.70 29.39
C SER A 217 -5.22 -9.09 28.14
N LEU A 218 -4.90 -10.25 27.53
CA LEU A 218 -5.70 -10.79 26.42
C LEU A 218 -7.14 -11.06 26.86
N GLU A 219 -7.31 -11.54 28.09
CA GLU A 219 -8.59 -11.83 28.71
C GLU A 219 -9.43 -10.55 28.85
N ALA A 220 -8.85 -9.50 29.43
CA ALA A 220 -9.49 -8.20 29.57
C ALA A 220 -9.91 -7.60 28.21
N VAL A 221 -9.05 -7.70 27.21
CA VAL A 221 -9.38 -7.25 25.85
C VAL A 221 -10.48 -8.10 25.21
N SER A 222 -10.52 -9.41 25.51
CA SER A 222 -11.59 -10.29 25.04
C SER A 222 -12.94 -9.87 25.58
N ASP A 223 -13.01 -9.57 26.87
CA ASP A 223 -14.22 -9.11 27.53
C ASP A 223 -14.70 -7.77 26.97
N MET A 224 -13.79 -6.80 26.77
CA MET A 224 -14.08 -5.50 26.15
C MET A 224 -14.61 -5.63 24.71
N LEU A 225 -14.23 -6.69 24.00
CA LEU A 225 -14.66 -6.97 22.62
C LEU A 225 -15.83 -7.96 22.54
N ALA A 226 -16.43 -8.34 23.68
CA ALA A 226 -17.51 -9.31 23.80
C ALA A 226 -17.22 -10.62 23.04
N THR A 227 -16.02 -11.18 23.25
CA THR A 227 -15.56 -12.42 22.61
C THR A 227 -14.78 -13.28 23.62
N THR A 228 -14.48 -14.54 23.26
CA THR A 228 -13.65 -15.39 24.13
C THR A 228 -12.16 -15.21 23.80
N PRO A 229 -11.23 -15.40 24.77
CA PRO A 229 -9.79 -15.33 24.54
C PRO A 229 -9.31 -16.27 23.43
N GLN A 230 -9.90 -17.45 23.34
CA GLN A 230 -9.59 -18.44 22.30
C GLN A 230 -10.02 -17.96 20.91
N THR A 231 -11.23 -17.39 20.79
CA THR A 231 -11.72 -16.82 19.53
C THR A 231 -10.88 -15.62 19.11
N LEU A 232 -10.51 -14.76 20.07
CA LEU A 232 -9.66 -13.60 19.86
C LEU A 232 -8.28 -14.04 19.32
N ARG A 233 -7.64 -15.01 19.99
CA ARG A 233 -6.34 -15.57 19.58
C ARG A 233 -6.39 -16.17 18.17
N ARG A 234 -7.41 -16.99 17.87
CA ARG A 234 -7.60 -17.61 16.55
C ARG A 234 -7.80 -16.56 15.43
N ARG A 235 -8.56 -15.49 15.70
CA ARG A 235 -8.78 -14.41 14.73
C ARG A 235 -7.50 -13.60 14.49
N LEU A 236 -6.74 -13.29 15.53
CA LEU A 236 -5.45 -12.62 15.43
C LEU A 236 -4.45 -13.45 14.62
N GLN A 237 -4.39 -14.76 14.85
CA GLN A 237 -3.55 -15.67 14.08
C GLN A 237 -3.92 -15.68 12.58
N ARG A 238 -5.21 -15.63 12.25
CA ARG A 238 -5.66 -15.52 10.85
C ARG A 238 -5.26 -14.18 10.21
N GLU A 239 -5.08 -13.13 11.00
CA GLU A 239 -4.55 -11.84 10.55
C GLU A 239 -3.00 -11.81 10.60
N GLY A 240 -2.33 -12.93 10.88
CA GLY A 240 -0.87 -13.04 10.98
C GLY A 240 -0.26 -12.30 12.16
N GLN A 241 -1.05 -12.06 13.22
CA GLN A 241 -0.63 -11.29 14.41
C GLN A 241 -0.80 -12.09 15.70
N GLY A 242 0.11 -11.86 16.66
CA GLY A 242 -0.03 -12.31 18.03
C GLY A 242 -0.35 -11.15 18.97
N TYR A 243 -1.12 -11.39 20.04
CA TYR A 243 -1.49 -10.33 20.99
C TYR A 243 -0.25 -9.64 21.58
N GLN A 244 0.77 -10.41 21.96
CA GLN A 244 2.01 -9.87 22.53
C GLN A 244 2.76 -8.95 21.55
N MET A 245 2.78 -9.29 20.26
CA MET A 245 3.37 -8.44 19.23
C MET A 245 2.62 -7.11 19.07
N ILE A 246 1.29 -7.15 19.20
CA ILE A 246 0.47 -5.93 19.13
C ILE A 246 0.71 -5.08 20.38
N LYS A 247 0.76 -5.69 21.56
CA LYS A 247 1.05 -5.03 22.85
C LYS A 247 2.42 -4.35 22.81
N GLY A 248 3.47 -5.06 22.41
CA GLY A 248 4.83 -4.52 22.30
C GLY A 248 4.95 -3.40 21.26
N SER A 249 4.29 -3.53 20.10
CA SER A 249 4.33 -2.47 19.06
C SER A 249 3.55 -1.20 19.44
N SER A 250 2.61 -1.30 20.39
CA SER A 250 1.87 -0.15 20.90
C SER A 250 2.67 0.64 21.95
N SER A 251 3.59 -0.02 22.67
CA SER A 251 4.46 0.61 23.68
C SER A 251 5.67 1.36 23.07
N ILE A 252 6.04 1.10 21.81
CA ILE A 252 7.24 1.66 21.14
C ILE A 252 6.91 2.93 20.33
N SER A 253 5.68 3.38 20.31
CA SER A 253 5.23 4.55 19.51
C SER A 253 5.19 5.85 20.31
N LEU A 254 6.08 6.02 21.28
CA LEU A 254 6.41 7.28 21.99
C LEU A 254 7.66 7.91 21.42
#